data_6a291aa7fc271d85302cfd22764dd37c
#
_entry.id   6a291aa7fc271d85302cfd22764dd37c
#
_cell.length_a   1.000
_cell.length_b   1.000
_cell.length_c   1.000
_cell.angle_alpha   90.00
_cell.angle_beta   90.00
_cell.angle_gamma   90.00
#
_symmetry.space_group_name_H-M   'P 1'
#
loop_
_entity.id
_entity.type
_entity.pdbx_description
1 polymer ?
#
loop_
_entity_poly.entity_id
_entity_poly.type
_entity_poly.pdbx_seq_one_letter_code
_entity_poly.pdbx_strand_id
1 'polypeptide(L)'
;MKNQWKHAFSVILSIVVLVYCAALILGREVSAAGEGKITGTVKLDGTAPHMKGIDMSKDPYCVKAHASDPAHLEQVIVGANGGLQNVVLYISDGLTGSALTEVPAAEPVFDQKNCVYTPHVLALDVNQKFKVTTSDQTAHNIHPNPNPMTGNIPWNQSQPPGAPPIEKSWKAPEFIEVKCNIHPWMHGWHVVVKGGPYATTDGSGNYTINNVPPGNYTVTAWQEVYGTQTQKVTVAAGKPGTADFTFKAK
;
A
#
# COMPACT_ATOMS: atom_id res chain seq x y z
N MET A 1 -59.00 8.95 50.57
CA MET A 1 -57.96 9.89 50.04
C MET A 1 -56.54 9.32 49.93
N LYS A 2 -56.20 8.14 50.48
CA LYS A 2 -54.81 7.61 50.43
C LYS A 2 -54.44 6.83 49.14
N ASN A 3 -55.39 6.46 48.28
CA ASN A 3 -55.10 5.65 47.09
C ASN A 3 -54.95 6.46 45.80
N GLN A 4 -55.35 7.68 45.75
CA GLN A 4 -55.21 8.53 44.54
C GLN A 4 -53.72 8.99 44.31
N TRP A 5 -52.96 9.15 45.38
CA TRP A 5 -51.61 9.62 45.30
C TRP A 5 -50.59 8.54 44.78
N LYS A 6 -50.88 7.25 45.01
CA LYS A 6 -50.05 6.15 44.55
C LYS A 6 -50.07 5.98 43.03
N HIS A 7 -51.22 6.23 42.40
CA HIS A 7 -51.34 6.15 40.95
C HIS A 7 -50.70 7.34 40.22
N ALA A 8 -50.78 8.54 40.83
CA ALA A 8 -50.17 9.74 40.28
C ALA A 8 -48.59 9.61 40.28
N PHE A 9 -47.99 9.09 41.36
CA PHE A 9 -46.55 8.86 41.44
C PHE A 9 -46.07 7.78 40.48
N SER A 10 -46.83 6.70 40.25
CA SER A 10 -46.48 5.61 39.34
C SER A 10 -46.54 6.06 37.88
N VAL A 11 -47.48 6.90 37.49
CA VAL A 11 -47.60 7.42 36.13
C VAL A 11 -46.50 8.42 35.80
N ILE A 12 -46.16 9.30 36.75
CA ILE A 12 -45.07 10.30 36.56
C ILE A 12 -43.72 9.58 36.44
N LEU A 13 -43.45 8.56 37.26
CA LEU A 13 -42.19 7.81 37.19
C LEU A 13 -42.08 7.05 35.89
N SER A 14 -43.18 6.47 35.36
CA SER A 14 -43.17 5.77 34.06
C SER A 14 -42.94 6.71 32.87
N ILE A 15 -43.47 7.95 32.90
CA ILE A 15 -43.27 8.96 31.85
C ILE A 15 -41.82 9.46 31.88
N VAL A 16 -41.24 9.68 33.06
CA VAL A 16 -39.81 10.11 33.17
C VAL A 16 -38.86 9.05 32.66
N VAL A 17 -39.08 7.76 32.95
CA VAL A 17 -38.27 6.66 32.46
C VAL A 17 -38.40 6.51 30.93
N LEU A 18 -39.61 6.66 30.37
CA LEU A 18 -39.81 6.61 28.91
C LEU A 18 -39.16 7.79 28.19
N VAL A 19 -39.18 8.99 28.74
CA VAL A 19 -38.51 10.17 28.18
C VAL A 19 -36.98 10.02 28.27
N TYR A 20 -36.45 9.44 29.36
CA TYR A 20 -35.01 9.17 29.49
C TYR A 20 -34.53 8.06 28.54
N CYS A 21 -35.28 7.00 28.33
CA CYS A 21 -34.98 5.97 27.33
C CYS A 21 -35.09 6.51 25.92
N ALA A 22 -36.06 7.37 25.60
CA ALA A 22 -36.13 8.01 24.28
C ALA A 22 -34.98 8.98 24.02
N ALA A 23 -34.50 9.72 25.03
CA ALA A 23 -33.36 10.60 24.93
C ALA A 23 -32.02 9.83 24.74
N LEU A 24 -31.92 8.61 25.27
CA LEU A 24 -30.74 7.73 25.06
C LEU A 24 -30.73 7.05 23.70
N ILE A 25 -31.86 6.93 23.02
CA ILE A 25 -31.94 6.36 21.67
C ILE A 25 -31.72 7.43 20.61
N LEU A 26 -32.01 8.70 20.86
CA LEU A 26 -31.77 9.81 19.94
C LEU A 26 -30.32 10.31 19.90
N GLY A 27 -29.42 9.76 20.74
CA GLY A 27 -28.02 10.21 20.88
C GLY A 27 -26.98 9.37 20.14
N ARG A 28 -27.36 8.46 19.24
CA ARG A 28 -26.39 7.65 18.49
C ARG A 28 -26.83 7.42 17.06
N GLU A 29 -26.99 8.49 16.33
CA GLU A 29 -26.61 8.45 14.93
C GLU A 29 -25.07 8.51 14.88
N VAL A 30 -24.41 7.39 15.16
CA VAL A 30 -23.11 7.13 14.58
C VAL A 30 -23.42 6.95 13.09
N SER A 31 -23.43 8.08 12.39
CA SER A 31 -23.28 8.06 10.95
C SER A 31 -22.05 7.20 10.70
N ALA A 32 -22.24 5.99 10.22
CA ALA A 32 -21.20 5.29 9.49
C ALA A 32 -20.92 6.22 8.30
N ALA A 33 -20.02 7.19 8.52
CA ALA A 33 -19.48 8.00 7.46
C ALA A 33 -18.92 6.98 6.47
N GLY A 34 -19.61 6.79 5.35
CA GLY A 34 -19.24 5.79 4.37
C GLY A 34 -17.76 5.96 4.08
N GLU A 35 -17.02 4.85 4.13
CA GLU A 35 -15.61 4.83 3.83
C GLU A 35 -15.41 5.50 2.46
N GLY A 36 -14.70 6.62 2.47
CA GLY A 36 -14.36 7.34 1.25
C GLY A 36 -13.17 6.67 0.55
N LYS A 37 -12.77 7.24 -0.55
CA LYS A 37 -11.60 6.81 -1.30
C LYS A 37 -10.91 8.00 -1.95
N ILE A 38 -9.64 7.84 -2.30
CA ILE A 38 -8.90 8.77 -3.15
C ILE A 38 -8.55 8.03 -4.44
N THR A 39 -8.87 8.64 -5.58
CA THR A 39 -8.57 8.09 -6.90
C THR A 39 -7.74 9.07 -7.70
N GLY A 40 -7.04 8.60 -8.71
CA GLY A 40 -6.31 9.47 -9.61
C GLY A 40 -5.46 8.69 -10.61
N THR A 41 -4.70 9.45 -11.37
CA THR A 41 -3.74 8.95 -12.35
C THR A 41 -2.36 9.50 -12.06
N VAL A 42 -1.35 8.69 -12.38
CA VAL A 42 0.05 9.11 -12.36
C VAL A 42 0.61 9.01 -13.77
N LYS A 43 1.20 10.07 -14.27
CA LYS A 43 1.75 10.14 -15.64
C LYS A 43 3.21 10.53 -15.63
N LEU A 44 3.91 10.13 -16.70
CA LEU A 44 5.20 10.66 -17.07
C LEU A 44 5.02 11.70 -18.19
N ASP A 45 5.47 12.92 -17.96
CA ASP A 45 5.56 13.98 -18.96
C ASP A 45 6.95 13.97 -19.60
N GLY A 46 7.01 13.95 -20.91
CA GLY A 46 8.23 13.83 -21.70
C GLY A 46 8.44 12.42 -22.27
N THR A 47 9.63 12.18 -22.80
CA THR A 47 9.98 10.91 -23.42
C THR A 47 10.35 9.88 -22.37
N ALA A 48 9.65 8.73 -22.36
CA ALA A 48 10.00 7.62 -21.49
C ALA A 48 11.45 7.12 -21.81
N PRO A 49 12.29 6.90 -20.80
CA PRO A 49 13.61 6.36 -21.02
C PRO A 49 13.52 4.94 -21.59
N HIS A 50 14.44 4.61 -22.49
CA HIS A 50 14.56 3.25 -22.99
C HIS A 50 15.15 2.35 -21.90
N MET A 51 14.36 1.39 -21.41
CA MET A 51 14.84 0.42 -20.43
C MET A 51 15.72 -0.62 -21.11
N LYS A 52 16.91 -0.85 -20.54
CA LYS A 52 17.86 -1.85 -21.07
C LYS A 52 17.28 -3.25 -20.94
N GLY A 53 17.49 -4.06 -21.97
CA GLY A 53 17.33 -5.51 -21.89
C GLY A 53 18.29 -6.09 -20.84
N ILE A 54 17.83 -7.12 -20.16
CA ILE A 54 18.59 -7.82 -19.12
C ILE A 54 19.36 -8.97 -19.76
N ASP A 55 20.68 -8.99 -19.60
CA ASP A 55 21.51 -10.13 -19.97
C ASP A 55 21.47 -11.20 -18.89
N MET A 56 20.71 -12.27 -19.14
CA MET A 56 20.57 -13.43 -18.26
C MET A 56 21.46 -14.63 -18.68
N SER A 57 22.40 -14.44 -19.58
CA SER A 57 23.23 -15.51 -20.19
C SER A 57 23.98 -16.39 -19.18
N LYS A 58 24.16 -15.92 -17.96
CA LYS A 58 24.84 -16.65 -16.88
C LYS A 58 23.97 -17.73 -16.22
N ASP A 59 22.66 -17.71 -16.41
CA ASP A 59 21.75 -18.73 -15.87
C ASP A 59 20.85 -19.28 -16.98
N PRO A 60 21.03 -20.57 -17.40
CA PRO A 60 20.24 -21.20 -18.45
C PRO A 60 18.74 -21.26 -18.16
N TYR A 61 18.34 -21.36 -16.88
CA TYR A 61 16.94 -21.33 -16.49
C TYR A 61 16.34 -19.95 -16.80
N CYS A 62 17.02 -18.87 -16.42
CA CYS A 62 16.55 -17.51 -16.65
C CYS A 62 16.46 -17.19 -18.15
N VAL A 63 17.46 -17.62 -18.94
CA VAL A 63 17.41 -17.50 -20.42
C VAL A 63 16.18 -18.19 -20.98
N LYS A 64 15.90 -19.41 -20.52
CA LYS A 64 14.73 -20.18 -20.98
C LYS A 64 13.41 -19.53 -20.57
N ALA A 65 13.33 -19.02 -19.35
CA ALA A 65 12.13 -18.34 -18.84
C ALA A 65 11.76 -17.10 -19.66
N HIS A 66 12.74 -16.44 -20.27
CA HIS A 66 12.56 -15.23 -21.07
C HIS A 66 12.81 -15.43 -22.58
N ALA A 67 12.77 -16.66 -23.07
CA ALA A 67 13.05 -16.95 -24.47
C ALA A 67 12.06 -16.30 -25.46
N SER A 68 10.79 -16.15 -25.06
CA SER A 68 9.73 -15.54 -25.89
C SER A 68 9.44 -14.08 -25.55
N ASP A 69 9.86 -13.62 -24.37
CA ASP A 69 9.63 -12.27 -23.85
C ASP A 69 10.88 -11.78 -23.11
N PRO A 70 11.85 -11.18 -23.83
CA PRO A 70 13.08 -10.72 -23.23
C PRO A 70 12.84 -9.71 -22.12
N ALA A 71 13.40 -9.99 -20.95
CA ALA A 71 13.23 -9.10 -19.78
C ALA A 71 13.97 -7.77 -19.99
N HIS A 72 13.37 -6.72 -19.47
CA HIS A 72 13.92 -5.38 -19.41
C HIS A 72 13.94 -4.88 -17.96
N LEU A 73 14.77 -3.89 -17.70
CA LEU A 73 14.72 -3.21 -16.40
C LEU A 73 13.35 -2.57 -16.20
N GLU A 74 12.79 -2.70 -14.99
CA GLU A 74 11.44 -2.26 -14.66
C GLU A 74 11.38 -0.92 -13.91
N GLN A 75 12.50 -0.19 -13.88
CA GLN A 75 12.63 1.06 -13.13
C GLN A 75 11.66 2.15 -13.61
N VAL A 76 11.35 2.18 -14.91
CA VAL A 76 10.34 3.10 -15.48
C VAL A 76 9.50 2.34 -16.49
N ILE A 77 8.29 2.01 -16.12
CA ILE A 77 7.31 1.38 -17.02
C ILE A 77 6.22 2.40 -17.31
N VAL A 78 6.10 2.76 -18.59
CA VAL A 78 5.10 3.72 -19.08
C VAL A 78 4.12 2.99 -19.98
N GLY A 79 2.88 2.93 -19.54
CA GLY A 79 1.79 2.32 -20.31
C GLY A 79 1.13 3.27 -21.29
N ALA A 80 -0.04 2.88 -21.77
CA ALA A 80 -0.84 3.69 -22.67
C ALA A 80 -1.14 5.07 -22.06
N ASN A 81 -1.20 6.11 -22.90
CA ASN A 81 -1.49 7.49 -22.50
C ASN A 81 -0.50 8.09 -21.48
N GLY A 82 0.71 7.58 -21.42
CA GLY A 82 1.76 8.08 -20.51
C GLY A 82 1.59 7.66 -19.05
N GLY A 83 0.70 6.70 -18.76
CA GLY A 83 0.50 6.19 -17.39
C GLY A 83 1.75 5.56 -16.81
N LEU A 84 2.17 5.99 -15.62
CA LEU A 84 3.38 5.53 -14.95
C LEU A 84 3.04 4.42 -13.94
N GLN A 85 3.55 3.23 -14.19
CA GLN A 85 3.36 2.05 -13.34
C GLN A 85 4.34 2.05 -12.15
N ASN A 86 4.05 1.22 -11.14
CA ASN A 86 4.90 1.00 -9.96
C ASN A 86 5.12 2.26 -9.10
N VAL A 87 4.20 3.21 -9.15
CA VAL A 87 4.18 4.36 -8.23
C VAL A 87 3.37 4.00 -6.98
N VAL A 88 3.95 4.20 -5.81
CA VAL A 88 3.22 3.99 -4.54
C VAL A 88 2.63 5.30 -4.06
N LEU A 89 1.31 5.28 -3.83
CA LEU A 89 0.52 6.40 -3.32
C LEU A 89 0.10 6.09 -1.89
N TYR A 90 0.36 7.00 -0.96
CA TYR A 90 -0.03 6.84 0.44
C TYR A 90 -0.38 8.18 1.08
N ILE A 91 -1.15 8.14 2.15
CA ILE A 91 -1.51 9.33 2.91
C ILE A 91 -0.37 9.62 3.89
N SER A 92 0.37 10.70 3.64
CA SER A 92 1.53 11.09 4.46
C SER A 92 1.16 12.02 5.62
N ASP A 93 -0.01 12.66 5.57
CA ASP A 93 -0.52 13.55 6.62
C ASP A 93 -2.04 13.63 6.62
N GLY A 94 -2.64 13.93 7.78
CA GLY A 94 -4.08 14.11 7.98
C GLY A 94 -4.82 12.88 8.52
N LEU A 95 -4.23 11.67 8.51
CA LEU A 95 -4.82 10.49 9.15
C LEU A 95 -4.70 10.57 10.67
N THR A 96 -5.75 10.17 11.36
CA THR A 96 -5.82 10.14 12.84
C THR A 96 -6.53 8.88 13.32
N GLY A 97 -6.34 8.55 14.62
CA GLY A 97 -7.04 7.43 15.25
C GLY A 97 -6.69 6.06 14.66
N SER A 98 -7.67 5.16 14.58
CA SER A 98 -7.48 3.79 14.08
C SER A 98 -7.06 3.74 12.62
N ALA A 99 -7.49 4.70 11.81
CA ALA A 99 -7.12 4.78 10.39
C ALA A 99 -5.59 4.92 10.15
N LEU A 100 -4.85 5.42 11.17
CA LEU A 100 -3.39 5.52 11.13
C LEU A 100 -2.68 4.28 11.70
N THR A 101 -3.34 3.53 12.58
CA THR A 101 -2.69 2.48 13.38
C THR A 101 -3.11 1.07 13.01
N GLU A 102 -4.14 0.92 12.19
CA GLU A 102 -4.61 -0.37 11.73
C GLU A 102 -3.62 -0.95 10.71
N VAL A 103 -3.03 -2.09 11.06
CA VAL A 103 -2.13 -2.82 10.16
C VAL A 103 -2.98 -3.74 9.29
N PRO A 104 -2.85 -3.69 7.95
CA PRO A 104 -3.59 -4.57 7.07
C PRO A 104 -3.36 -6.05 7.41
N ALA A 105 -4.45 -6.82 7.50
CA ALA A 105 -4.38 -8.26 7.79
C ALA A 105 -3.83 -9.07 6.60
N ALA A 106 -3.85 -8.53 5.40
CA ALA A 106 -3.30 -9.17 4.22
C ALA A 106 -1.79 -9.37 4.35
N GLU A 107 -1.31 -10.56 3.99
CA GLU A 107 0.12 -10.88 3.91
C GLU A 107 0.53 -10.92 2.43
N PRO A 108 0.92 -9.77 1.84
CA PRO A 108 1.30 -9.73 0.44
C PRO A 108 2.55 -10.57 0.18
N VAL A 109 2.67 -11.03 -1.06
CA VAL A 109 3.76 -11.90 -1.49
C VAL A 109 4.72 -11.11 -2.39
N PHE A 110 6.00 -11.26 -2.14
CA PHE A 110 7.11 -10.82 -2.97
C PHE A 110 7.78 -12.08 -3.55
N ASP A 111 7.44 -12.43 -4.79
CA ASP A 111 7.86 -13.69 -5.40
C ASP A 111 9.12 -13.52 -6.26
N GLN A 112 9.97 -14.52 -6.25
CA GLN A 112 11.10 -14.67 -7.16
C GLN A 112 10.64 -15.59 -8.30
N LYS A 113 10.24 -14.98 -9.42
CA LYS A 113 9.60 -15.65 -10.54
C LYS A 113 10.18 -15.16 -11.86
N ASN A 114 10.53 -16.08 -12.73
CA ASN A 114 11.18 -15.78 -14.01
C ASN A 114 12.45 -14.93 -13.81
N CYS A 115 13.19 -15.18 -12.73
CA CYS A 115 14.43 -14.46 -12.41
C CYS A 115 14.28 -12.93 -12.27
N VAL A 116 13.11 -12.49 -11.82
CA VAL A 116 12.82 -11.12 -11.39
C VAL A 116 12.01 -11.16 -10.09
N TYR A 117 11.94 -10.04 -9.38
CA TYR A 117 11.02 -9.90 -8.24
C TYR A 117 9.64 -9.48 -8.73
N THR A 118 8.60 -10.16 -8.25
CA THR A 118 7.21 -9.87 -8.60
C THR A 118 6.36 -9.71 -7.33
N PRO A 119 5.71 -8.56 -7.12
CA PRO A 119 5.79 -7.33 -7.94
C PRO A 119 7.15 -6.66 -7.84
N HIS A 120 7.54 -5.85 -8.81
CA HIS A 120 8.77 -5.05 -8.76
C HIS A 120 8.81 -4.09 -7.56
N VAL A 121 7.66 -3.50 -7.21
CA VAL A 121 7.47 -2.65 -6.04
C VAL A 121 6.38 -3.23 -5.15
N LEU A 122 6.76 -3.66 -3.95
CA LEU A 122 5.83 -4.12 -2.91
C LEU A 122 5.59 -3.00 -1.91
N ALA A 123 4.38 -2.46 -1.89
CA ALA A 123 3.95 -1.51 -0.87
C ALA A 123 3.51 -2.25 0.40
N LEU A 124 3.90 -1.75 1.55
CA LEU A 124 3.68 -2.36 2.87
C LEU A 124 3.40 -1.29 3.91
N ASP A 125 2.65 -1.64 4.92
CA ASP A 125 2.56 -0.84 6.13
C ASP A 125 3.60 -1.27 7.18
N VAL A 126 3.95 -0.36 8.07
CA VAL A 126 4.79 -0.69 9.24
C VAL A 126 4.16 -1.84 10.03
N ASN A 127 4.96 -2.85 10.38
CA ASN A 127 4.57 -4.09 11.04
C ASN A 127 3.65 -5.03 10.22
N GLN A 128 3.25 -4.68 9.01
CA GLN A 128 2.54 -5.60 8.14
C GLN A 128 3.43 -6.81 7.81
N LYS A 129 2.89 -8.01 8.00
CA LYS A 129 3.57 -9.22 7.60
C LYS A 129 3.52 -9.36 6.08
N PHE A 130 4.59 -9.88 5.51
CA PHE A 130 4.69 -10.24 4.10
C PHE A 130 5.48 -11.54 3.93
N LYS A 131 5.30 -12.18 2.81
CA LYS A 131 6.00 -13.41 2.45
C LYS A 131 6.92 -13.19 1.27
N VAL A 132 8.12 -13.76 1.32
CA VAL A 132 8.98 -13.92 0.16
C VAL A 132 8.93 -15.37 -0.27
N THR A 133 8.62 -15.60 -1.54
CA THR A 133 8.55 -16.94 -2.14
C THR A 133 9.51 -17.08 -3.30
N THR A 134 9.72 -18.31 -3.76
CA THR A 134 10.38 -18.59 -5.04
C THR A 134 9.54 -19.56 -5.85
N SER A 135 9.17 -19.14 -7.06
CA SER A 135 8.46 -19.97 -8.04
C SER A 135 9.40 -20.57 -9.09
N ASP A 136 10.66 -20.20 -9.07
CA ASP A 136 11.67 -20.61 -10.03
C ASP A 136 12.32 -21.96 -9.68
N GLN A 137 12.87 -22.61 -10.71
CA GLN A 137 13.65 -23.85 -10.57
C GLN A 137 15.16 -23.57 -10.54
N THR A 138 15.55 -22.33 -10.25
CA THR A 138 16.93 -21.91 -9.95
C THR A 138 16.99 -21.27 -8.57
N ALA A 139 18.19 -21.19 -7.99
CA ALA A 139 18.37 -20.61 -6.67
C ALA A 139 18.45 -19.08 -6.75
N HIS A 140 17.77 -18.44 -5.82
CA HIS A 140 17.86 -17.00 -5.61
C HIS A 140 18.31 -16.69 -4.19
N ASN A 141 18.55 -15.43 -3.89
CA ASN A 141 18.55 -14.91 -2.55
C ASN A 141 17.83 -13.56 -2.50
N ILE A 142 17.29 -13.23 -1.36
CA ILE A 142 16.71 -11.93 -1.10
C ILE A 142 17.56 -11.16 -0.11
N HIS A 143 17.98 -9.96 -0.51
CA HIS A 143 18.90 -9.10 0.24
C HIS A 143 18.38 -7.66 0.25
N PRO A 144 17.44 -7.32 1.16
CA PRO A 144 17.03 -5.95 1.39
C PRO A 144 18.15 -5.15 2.04
N ASN A 145 18.30 -3.90 1.60
CA ASN A 145 19.33 -2.98 2.06
C ASN A 145 18.72 -1.73 2.72
N PRO A 146 18.13 -1.86 3.93
CA PRO A 146 17.57 -0.72 4.65
C PRO A 146 18.66 0.22 5.13
N ASN A 147 18.29 1.49 5.31
CA ASN A 147 19.14 2.47 5.96
C ASN A 147 19.25 2.14 7.47
N PRO A 148 20.45 1.92 8.03
CA PRO A 148 20.62 1.53 9.41
C PRO A 148 20.10 2.56 10.42
N MET A 149 19.86 3.81 10.01
CA MET A 149 19.33 4.87 10.88
C MET A 149 17.82 4.77 11.09
N THR A 150 17.08 3.98 10.31
CA THR A 150 15.62 3.84 10.44
C THR A 150 15.21 2.85 11.52
N GLY A 151 16.12 1.95 11.93
CA GLY A 151 15.84 0.85 12.86
C GLY A 151 15.36 -0.43 12.16
N ASN A 152 15.20 -0.44 10.84
CA ASN A 152 15.03 -1.66 10.06
C ASN A 152 16.35 -2.42 9.99
N ILE A 153 16.29 -3.74 10.21
CA ILE A 153 17.50 -4.57 10.23
C ILE A 153 17.69 -5.23 8.86
N PRO A 154 18.88 -5.06 8.22
CA PRO A 154 19.19 -5.76 6.98
C PRO A 154 19.27 -7.27 7.21
N TRP A 155 18.93 -8.03 6.18
CA TRP A 155 19.06 -9.48 6.18
C TRP A 155 19.33 -9.99 4.78
N ASN A 156 19.92 -11.18 4.68
CA ASN A 156 20.24 -11.84 3.42
C ASN A 156 19.94 -13.32 3.58
N GLN A 157 19.05 -13.85 2.77
CA GLN A 157 18.60 -15.24 2.89
C GLN A 157 18.50 -15.89 1.51
N SER A 158 19.12 -17.07 1.39
CA SER A 158 19.02 -17.90 0.18
C SER A 158 17.67 -18.60 0.13
N GLN A 159 17.11 -18.72 -1.08
CA GLN A 159 15.94 -19.53 -1.40
C GLN A 159 16.22 -20.41 -2.61
N PRO A 160 16.66 -21.66 -2.40
CA PRO A 160 16.73 -22.65 -3.48
C PRO A 160 15.32 -23.06 -3.93
N PRO A 161 15.19 -23.73 -5.10
CA PRO A 161 13.91 -24.26 -5.57
C PRO A 161 13.18 -25.06 -4.49
N GLY A 162 11.88 -24.78 -4.32
CA GLY A 162 11.05 -25.45 -3.33
C GLY A 162 11.30 -25.05 -1.87
N ALA A 163 12.11 -24.03 -1.62
CA ALA A 163 12.30 -23.49 -0.26
C ALA A 163 10.98 -22.96 0.32
N PRO A 164 10.76 -23.09 1.63
CA PRO A 164 9.56 -22.52 2.26
C PRO A 164 9.54 -20.99 2.16
N PRO A 165 8.35 -20.37 2.24
CA PRO A 165 8.22 -18.92 2.31
C PRO A 165 9.02 -18.33 3.49
N ILE A 166 9.63 -17.17 3.27
CA ILE A 166 10.26 -16.36 4.32
C ILE A 166 9.23 -15.33 4.78
N GLU A 167 8.86 -15.36 6.05
CA GLU A 167 7.94 -14.38 6.64
C GLU A 167 8.72 -13.26 7.33
N LYS A 168 8.38 -12.01 7.03
CA LYS A 168 9.02 -10.80 7.58
C LYS A 168 8.00 -9.68 7.82
N SER A 169 8.45 -8.65 8.51
CA SER A 169 7.79 -7.35 8.62
C SER A 169 8.85 -6.27 8.85
N TRP A 170 8.55 -5.04 8.47
CA TRP A 170 9.41 -3.88 8.70
C TRP A 170 8.91 -3.05 9.89
N LYS A 171 9.83 -2.46 10.65
CA LYS A 171 9.53 -1.75 11.89
C LYS A 171 9.37 -0.24 11.73
N ALA A 172 9.85 0.31 10.64
CA ALA A 172 9.85 1.74 10.38
C ALA A 172 9.55 2.05 8.91
N PRO A 173 8.97 3.23 8.60
CA PRO A 173 8.73 3.67 7.23
C PRO A 173 10.04 3.85 6.49
N GLU A 174 10.14 3.29 5.29
CA GLU A 174 11.35 3.39 4.48
C GLU A 174 11.10 2.90 3.04
N PHE A 175 11.89 3.39 2.09
CA PHE A 175 11.98 2.86 0.73
C PHE A 175 13.22 1.97 0.66
N ILE A 176 13.02 0.65 0.71
CA ILE A 176 14.08 -0.34 0.87
C ILE A 176 14.36 -1.02 -0.46
N GLU A 177 15.54 -0.79 -1.02
CA GLU A 177 15.98 -1.53 -2.19
C GLU A 177 16.26 -3.00 -1.83
N VAL A 178 15.80 -3.91 -2.69
CA VAL A 178 15.97 -5.35 -2.54
C VAL A 178 16.77 -5.88 -3.73
N LYS A 179 17.80 -6.66 -3.47
CA LYS A 179 18.70 -7.23 -4.47
C LYS A 179 18.81 -8.75 -4.34
N CYS A 180 19.19 -9.39 -5.44
CA CYS A 180 19.69 -10.75 -5.45
C CYS A 180 21.21 -10.73 -5.68
N ASN A 181 21.99 -11.42 -4.84
CA ASN A 181 23.44 -11.49 -5.00
C ASN A 181 23.86 -12.53 -6.06
N ILE A 182 22.98 -13.47 -6.39
CA ILE A 182 23.21 -14.51 -7.40
C ILE A 182 22.94 -13.95 -8.80
N HIS A 183 21.84 -13.20 -8.95
CA HIS A 183 21.40 -12.60 -10.20
C HIS A 183 21.44 -11.08 -10.10
N PRO A 184 22.56 -10.43 -10.51
CA PRO A 184 22.78 -8.99 -10.28
C PRO A 184 21.74 -8.06 -10.94
N TRP A 185 20.98 -8.58 -11.88
CA TRP A 185 19.88 -7.84 -12.53
C TRP A 185 18.57 -7.83 -11.72
N MET A 186 18.41 -8.78 -10.77
CA MET A 186 17.21 -8.84 -9.93
C MET A 186 17.28 -7.77 -8.85
N HIS A 187 16.42 -6.79 -8.98
CA HIS A 187 16.18 -5.78 -7.95
C HIS A 187 14.69 -5.43 -7.88
N GLY A 188 14.27 -4.88 -6.79
CA GLY A 188 12.92 -4.41 -6.52
C GLY A 188 12.88 -3.57 -5.27
N TRP A 189 11.69 -3.21 -4.82
CA TRP A 189 11.52 -2.30 -3.70
C TRP A 189 10.47 -2.78 -2.71
N HIS A 190 10.77 -2.66 -1.42
CA HIS A 190 9.77 -2.65 -0.37
C HIS A 190 9.53 -1.18 0.03
N VAL A 191 8.34 -0.68 -0.25
CA VAL A 191 7.93 0.68 0.09
C VAL A 191 7.09 0.61 1.36
N VAL A 192 7.71 0.88 2.50
CA VAL A 192 7.08 0.79 3.82
C VAL A 192 6.52 2.15 4.20
N VAL A 193 5.20 2.25 4.34
CA VAL A 193 4.51 3.48 4.73
C VAL A 193 4.22 3.52 6.22
N LYS A 194 3.98 4.70 6.77
CA LYS A 194 3.87 4.93 8.22
C LYS A 194 2.56 4.42 8.83
N GLY A 195 1.66 3.90 8.07
CA GLY A 195 0.33 3.51 8.51
C GLY A 195 -0.74 4.13 7.63
N GLY A 196 -1.88 3.45 7.57
CA GLY A 196 -3.02 3.86 6.79
C GLY A 196 -3.05 3.30 5.38
N PRO A 197 -4.12 3.59 4.65
CA PRO A 197 -4.34 3.02 3.33
C PRO A 197 -3.36 3.57 2.28
N TYR A 198 -2.95 2.71 1.38
CA TYR A 198 -2.06 2.99 0.26
C TYR A 198 -2.52 2.27 -1.01
N ALA A 199 -1.93 2.61 -2.13
CA ALA A 199 -2.14 1.95 -3.41
C ALA A 199 -0.86 1.98 -4.25
N THR A 200 -0.77 1.07 -5.22
CA THR A 200 0.26 1.11 -6.28
C THR A 200 -0.44 1.30 -7.62
N THR A 201 0.13 2.10 -8.52
CA THR A 201 -0.44 2.32 -9.85
C THR A 201 -0.39 1.06 -10.69
N ASP A 202 -1.46 0.85 -11.47
CA ASP A 202 -1.54 -0.18 -12.50
C ASP A 202 -0.73 0.20 -13.76
N GLY A 203 -0.75 -0.67 -14.79
CA GLY A 203 -0.06 -0.46 -16.05
C GLY A 203 -0.55 0.75 -16.87
N SER A 204 -1.67 1.36 -16.48
CA SER A 204 -2.21 2.58 -17.08
C SER A 204 -1.98 3.82 -16.21
N GLY A 205 -1.29 3.66 -15.08
CA GLY A 205 -1.04 4.71 -14.12
C GLY A 205 -2.22 5.04 -13.21
N ASN A 206 -3.30 4.26 -13.22
CA ASN A 206 -4.45 4.50 -12.35
C ASN A 206 -4.20 3.93 -10.95
N TYR A 207 -4.80 4.57 -9.94
CA TYR A 207 -4.79 4.07 -8.57
C TYR A 207 -6.08 4.38 -7.82
N THR A 208 -6.32 3.62 -6.75
CA THR A 208 -7.39 3.89 -5.78
C THR A 208 -6.91 3.56 -4.38
N ILE A 209 -6.87 4.56 -3.50
CA ILE A 209 -6.69 4.37 -2.06
C ILE A 209 -8.08 4.25 -1.46
N ASN A 210 -8.43 3.06 -0.96
CA ASN A 210 -9.71 2.78 -0.33
C ASN A 210 -9.69 3.09 1.17
N ASN A 211 -10.85 3.03 1.82
CA ASN A 211 -11.01 3.14 3.28
C ASN A 211 -10.47 4.47 3.85
N VAL A 212 -10.65 5.57 3.12
CA VAL A 212 -10.22 6.90 3.54
C VAL A 212 -11.41 7.63 4.15
N PRO A 213 -11.41 7.92 5.47
CA PRO A 213 -12.48 8.71 6.08
C PRO A 213 -12.62 10.10 5.45
N PRO A 214 -13.79 10.77 5.58
CA PRO A 214 -13.90 12.17 5.20
C PRO A 214 -12.90 13.04 5.97
N GLY A 215 -12.17 13.90 5.25
CA GLY A 215 -11.10 14.72 5.84
C GLY A 215 -10.25 15.46 4.81
N ASN A 216 -9.23 16.13 5.31
CA ASN A 216 -8.21 16.80 4.50
C ASN A 216 -6.89 16.07 4.67
N TYR A 217 -6.27 15.69 3.58
CA TYR A 217 -5.10 14.82 3.55
C TYR A 217 -3.99 15.39 2.69
N THR A 218 -2.77 14.97 2.97
CA THR A 218 -1.66 15.05 2.03
C THR A 218 -1.39 13.67 1.48
N VAL A 219 -1.52 13.50 0.17
CA VAL A 219 -1.15 12.26 -0.54
C VAL A 219 0.26 12.43 -1.08
N THR A 220 1.10 11.43 -0.85
CA THR A 220 2.45 11.33 -1.42
C THR A 220 2.47 10.23 -2.47
N ALA A 221 3.03 10.56 -3.64
CA ALA A 221 3.38 9.63 -4.71
C ALA A 221 4.88 9.41 -4.70
N TRP A 222 5.34 8.16 -4.64
CA TRP A 222 6.76 7.79 -4.72
C TRP A 222 7.02 6.91 -5.94
N GLN A 223 8.09 7.26 -6.68
CA GLN A 223 8.61 6.48 -7.79
C GLN A 223 10.14 6.36 -7.66
N GLU A 224 10.70 5.18 -7.90
CA GLU A 224 12.12 4.87 -7.61
C GLU A 224 13.13 5.77 -8.32
N VAL A 225 12.86 6.21 -9.56
CA VAL A 225 13.76 7.07 -10.35
C VAL A 225 13.48 8.55 -10.14
N TYR A 226 12.19 8.90 -9.98
CA TYR A 226 11.74 10.30 -9.97
C TYR A 226 11.55 10.86 -8.55
N GLY A 227 11.61 10.01 -7.52
CA GLY A 227 11.45 10.42 -6.12
C GLY A 227 9.99 10.64 -5.73
N THR A 228 9.73 11.65 -4.91
CA THR A 228 8.43 11.91 -4.31
C THR A 228 7.79 13.21 -4.80
N GLN A 229 6.46 13.19 -4.91
CA GLN A 229 5.61 14.38 -5.06
C GLN A 229 4.48 14.32 -4.03
N THR A 230 3.93 15.47 -3.64
CA THR A 230 2.82 15.56 -2.69
C THR A 230 1.70 16.42 -3.22
N GLN A 231 0.45 16.08 -2.86
CA GLN A 231 -0.74 16.87 -3.17
C GLN A 231 -1.73 16.87 -2.00
N LYS A 232 -2.36 18.02 -1.74
CA LYS A 232 -3.46 18.11 -0.78
C LYS A 232 -4.76 17.66 -1.41
N VAL A 233 -5.54 16.84 -0.69
CA VAL A 233 -6.79 16.25 -1.15
C VAL A 233 -7.83 16.35 -0.05
N THR A 234 -9.06 16.75 -0.41
CA THR A 234 -10.22 16.69 0.47
C THR A 234 -11.10 15.51 0.07
N VAL A 235 -11.42 14.65 1.03
CA VAL A 235 -12.40 13.58 0.89
C VAL A 235 -13.67 14.03 1.60
N ALA A 236 -14.75 14.23 0.85
CA ALA A 236 -16.05 14.54 1.41
C ALA A 236 -16.86 13.26 1.67
N ALA A 237 -17.82 13.31 2.60
CA ALA A 237 -18.69 12.18 2.87
C ALA A 237 -19.41 11.70 1.60
N GLY A 238 -19.27 10.43 1.25
CA GLY A 238 -19.90 9.80 0.09
C GLY A 238 -19.32 10.23 -1.27
N LYS A 239 -18.21 10.99 -1.31
CA LYS A 239 -17.55 11.40 -2.57
C LYS A 239 -16.06 11.05 -2.53
N PRO A 240 -15.50 10.52 -3.64
CA PRO A 240 -14.06 10.31 -3.72
C PRO A 240 -13.31 11.65 -3.73
N GLY A 241 -12.15 11.69 -3.08
CA GLY A 241 -11.12 12.68 -3.34
C GLY A 241 -10.41 12.34 -4.65
N THR A 242 -9.80 13.34 -5.32
CA THR A 242 -9.03 13.12 -6.54
C THR A 242 -7.66 13.77 -6.41
N ALA A 243 -6.60 13.04 -6.80
CA ALA A 243 -5.24 13.54 -6.89
C ALA A 243 -4.54 12.93 -8.11
N ASP A 244 -4.17 13.76 -9.06
CA ASP A 244 -3.40 13.35 -10.24
C ASP A 244 -1.97 13.85 -10.12
N PHE A 245 -0.99 13.02 -10.47
CA PHE A 245 0.42 13.33 -10.39
C PHE A 245 1.06 13.27 -11.77
N THR A 246 2.04 14.14 -12.00
CA THR A 246 2.83 14.13 -13.24
C THR A 246 4.30 14.25 -12.90
N PHE A 247 5.05 13.16 -13.13
CA PHE A 247 6.50 13.18 -13.05
C PHE A 247 7.08 13.65 -14.38
N LYS A 248 8.22 14.33 -14.34
CA LYS A 248 8.93 14.76 -15.55
C LYS A 248 10.07 13.80 -15.87
N ALA A 249 10.14 13.39 -17.12
CA ALA A 249 11.30 12.62 -17.61
C ALA A 249 12.58 13.44 -17.42
N LYS A 250 13.65 12.74 -17.01
CA LYS A 250 14.99 13.35 -16.81
C LYS A 250 15.80 13.29 -18.10
#